data_263c2097e09cb6be7be9aecab59d4f79
#
_entry.id   263c2097e09cb6be7be9aecab59d4f79
#
_cell.length_a   1.000
_cell.length_b   1.000
_cell.length_c   1.000
_cell.angle_alpha   90.00
_cell.angle_beta   90.00
_cell.angle_gamma   90.00
#
_symmetry.space_group_name_H-M   'P 1'
#
loop_
_entity.id
_entity.type
_entity.pdbx_description
1 polymer ?
#
loop_
_entity_poly.entity_id
_entity_poly.type
_entity_poly.pdbx_seq_one_letter_code
_entity_poly.pdbx_strand_id
1 'polypeptide(L)'
;RQLALEKFASEERADDEMQEQLEIHDDLVKSVYRHSVSTLNLVSDFVATKGSQLVDPDAREATLASVNRVGALALLEECLYYQGEDLLGDMHKYTNIILGKLLKSSPVPEERITTINQVSEQPLPIEQASPLAIAMYELFENAIQHAFDSASEPHYLQVSMAAEQTQKNGLWYCLKVQDNGVGIPPNIDPKASQTTGLAIVESMTEKLSGTLEFDFNNGTLVTIRFPGG
;
A
#
# COMPACT_ATOMS: atom_id res chain seq x y z
N ARG A 1 48.62 8.14 30.98
CA ARG A 1 47.82 6.87 31.00
C ARG A 1 46.47 7.09 31.70
N GLN A 2 46.43 7.85 32.81
CA GLN A 2 45.20 8.14 33.55
C GLN A 2 44.23 9.05 32.74
N LEU A 3 44.71 10.11 32.09
CA LEU A 3 43.97 10.99 31.20
C LEU A 3 43.34 10.26 29.97
N ALA A 4 44.04 9.24 29.47
CA ALA A 4 43.49 8.43 28.33
C ALA A 4 42.37 7.51 28.79
N LEU A 5 42.41 6.99 30.01
CA LEU A 5 41.36 6.18 30.61
C LEU A 5 40.11 7.01 30.94
N GLU A 6 40.31 8.23 31.45
CA GLU A 6 39.18 9.16 31.73
C GLU A 6 38.51 9.62 30.44
N LYS A 7 39.27 9.86 29.38
CA LYS A 7 38.72 10.22 28.06
C LYS A 7 37.92 9.06 27.45
N PHE A 8 38.47 7.84 27.53
CA PHE A 8 37.78 6.64 27.04
C PHE A 8 36.44 6.38 27.78
N ALA A 9 36.48 6.51 29.14
CA ALA A 9 35.26 6.36 29.95
C ALA A 9 34.23 7.48 29.73
N SER A 10 34.63 8.68 29.26
CA SER A 10 33.72 9.75 28.93
C SER A 10 33.11 9.57 27.53
N GLU A 11 33.86 9.03 26.57
CA GLU A 11 33.37 8.69 25.24
C GLU A 11 32.38 7.52 25.33
N GLU A 12 32.66 6.48 26.10
CA GLU A 12 31.76 5.33 26.30
C GLU A 12 30.44 5.74 26.98
N ARG A 13 30.46 6.65 27.97
CA ARG A 13 29.24 7.20 28.57
C ARG A 13 28.43 8.07 27.60
N ALA A 14 29.11 8.86 26.77
CA ALA A 14 28.42 9.69 25.77
C ALA A 14 27.73 8.83 24.69
N ASP A 15 28.38 7.71 24.31
CA ASP A 15 27.77 6.74 23.36
C ASP A 15 26.56 6.03 24.00
N ASP A 16 26.68 5.61 25.29
CA ASP A 16 25.57 4.98 26.01
C ASP A 16 24.37 5.96 26.18
N GLU A 17 24.62 7.22 26.55
CA GLU A 17 23.59 8.26 26.68
C GLU A 17 22.93 8.57 25.31
N MET A 18 23.73 8.59 24.25
CA MET A 18 23.20 8.80 22.89
C MET A 18 22.33 7.63 22.45
N GLN A 19 22.72 6.41 22.76
CA GLN A 19 21.98 5.21 22.41
C GLN A 19 20.65 5.13 23.18
N GLU A 20 20.64 5.48 24.47
CA GLU A 20 19.43 5.58 25.30
C GLU A 20 18.46 6.66 24.77
N GLN A 21 18.99 7.83 24.35
CA GLN A 21 18.18 8.88 23.75
C GLN A 21 17.56 8.44 22.40
N LEU A 22 18.30 7.70 21.57
CA LEU A 22 17.79 7.14 20.31
C LEU A 22 16.67 6.14 20.56
N GLU A 23 16.81 5.25 21.54
CA GLU A 23 15.76 4.30 21.92
C GLU A 23 14.48 5.00 22.42
N ILE A 24 14.63 6.00 23.29
CA ILE A 24 13.51 6.80 23.80
C ILE A 24 12.79 7.54 22.65
N HIS A 25 13.56 8.12 21.73
CA HIS A 25 13.01 8.82 20.57
C HIS A 25 12.23 7.85 19.65
N ASP A 26 12.78 6.67 19.36
CA ASP A 26 12.15 5.64 18.54
C ASP A 26 10.84 5.14 19.18
N ASP A 27 10.83 4.91 20.49
CA ASP A 27 9.62 4.51 21.21
C ASP A 27 8.57 5.61 21.26
N LEU A 28 8.97 6.86 21.39
CA LEU A 28 8.05 8.00 21.35
C LEU A 28 7.39 8.12 19.98
N VAL A 29 8.18 8.06 18.91
CA VAL A 29 7.67 8.13 17.53
C VAL A 29 6.74 6.96 17.25
N LYS A 30 7.10 5.74 17.61
CA LYS A 30 6.22 4.56 17.49
C LYS A 30 4.91 4.73 18.28
N SER A 31 4.98 5.37 19.45
CA SER A 31 3.80 5.65 20.28
C SER A 31 2.88 6.68 19.63
N VAL A 32 3.43 7.78 19.09
CA VAL A 32 2.67 8.79 18.35
C VAL A 32 2.00 8.19 17.13
N TYR A 33 2.74 7.37 16.36
CA TYR A 33 2.23 6.68 15.19
C TYR A 33 1.06 5.75 15.55
N ARG A 34 1.24 4.86 16.52
CA ARG A 34 0.17 3.96 17.00
C ARG A 34 -1.08 4.73 17.46
N HIS A 35 -0.89 5.88 18.09
CA HIS A 35 -2.02 6.72 18.49
C HIS A 35 -2.75 7.33 17.30
N SER A 36 -2.02 7.77 16.28
CA SER A 36 -2.59 8.30 15.02
C SER A 36 -3.42 7.24 14.28
N VAL A 37 -2.92 6.01 14.18
CA VAL A 37 -3.68 4.87 13.59
C VAL A 37 -4.93 4.57 14.38
N SER A 38 -4.81 4.47 15.70
CA SER A 38 -5.98 4.21 16.56
C SER A 38 -7.06 5.28 16.35
N THR A 39 -6.65 6.55 16.22
CA THR A 39 -7.57 7.65 15.94
C THR A 39 -8.19 7.54 14.56
N LEU A 40 -7.41 7.21 13.51
CA LEU A 40 -7.91 6.98 12.16
C LEU A 40 -8.91 5.82 12.11
N ASN A 41 -8.62 4.72 12.80
CA ASN A 41 -9.54 3.58 12.90
C ASN A 41 -10.84 3.97 13.60
N LEU A 42 -10.79 4.71 14.70
CA LEU A 42 -11.99 5.20 15.38
C LEU A 42 -12.84 6.11 14.49
N VAL A 43 -12.21 7.04 13.74
CA VAL A 43 -12.91 7.89 12.78
C VAL A 43 -13.53 7.06 11.66
N SER A 44 -12.79 6.07 11.15
CA SER A 44 -13.29 5.14 10.12
C SER A 44 -14.49 4.35 10.59
N ASP A 45 -14.47 3.79 11.80
CA ASP A 45 -15.59 3.06 12.39
C ASP A 45 -16.81 3.95 12.58
N PHE A 46 -16.60 5.20 13.01
CA PHE A 46 -17.68 6.17 13.15
C PHE A 46 -18.30 6.51 11.78
N VAL A 47 -17.47 6.78 10.76
CA VAL A 47 -17.92 7.09 9.40
C VAL A 47 -18.62 5.87 8.79
N ALA A 48 -18.10 4.66 8.97
CA ALA A 48 -18.74 3.42 8.51
C ALA A 48 -20.12 3.24 9.13
N THR A 49 -20.22 3.45 10.45
CA THR A 49 -21.51 3.36 11.18
C THR A 49 -22.52 4.38 10.67
N LYS A 50 -22.11 5.60 10.40
CA LYS A 50 -22.99 6.64 9.83
C LYS A 50 -23.31 6.40 8.38
N GLY A 51 -22.31 5.98 7.60
CA GLY A 51 -22.46 5.62 6.18
C GLY A 51 -23.46 4.50 5.97
N SER A 52 -23.46 3.47 6.81
CA SER A 52 -24.43 2.35 6.73
C SER A 52 -25.89 2.79 6.94
N GLN A 53 -26.14 3.94 7.57
CA GLN A 53 -27.45 4.52 7.82
C GLN A 53 -27.94 5.42 6.67
N LEU A 54 -27.12 5.68 5.67
CA LEU A 54 -27.52 6.49 4.51
C LEU A 54 -28.60 5.77 3.71
N VAL A 55 -29.62 6.51 3.33
CA VAL A 55 -30.76 6.00 2.54
C VAL A 55 -30.39 5.81 1.09
N ASP A 56 -29.58 6.74 0.55
CA ASP A 56 -29.06 6.68 -0.81
C ASP A 56 -28.01 5.58 -0.95
N PRO A 57 -28.24 4.55 -1.80
CA PRO A 57 -27.31 3.45 -1.99
C PRO A 57 -25.95 3.90 -2.51
N ASP A 58 -25.90 4.85 -3.44
CA ASP A 58 -24.67 5.33 -4.07
C ASP A 58 -23.82 6.10 -3.06
N ALA A 59 -24.44 6.97 -2.25
CA ALA A 59 -23.79 7.69 -1.18
C ALA A 59 -23.23 6.73 -0.09
N ARG A 60 -23.97 5.67 0.21
CA ARG A 60 -23.55 4.63 1.15
C ARG A 60 -22.33 3.89 0.65
N GLU A 61 -22.36 3.43 -0.61
CA GLU A 61 -21.25 2.72 -1.23
C GLU A 61 -19.99 3.59 -1.29
N ALA A 62 -20.11 4.84 -1.75
CA ALA A 62 -18.99 5.79 -1.79
C ALA A 62 -18.39 6.06 -0.41
N THR A 63 -19.24 6.14 0.63
CA THR A 63 -18.78 6.32 2.01
C THR A 63 -18.03 5.11 2.52
N LEU A 64 -18.54 3.89 2.31
CA LEU A 64 -17.88 2.65 2.72
C LEU A 64 -16.56 2.44 1.98
N ALA A 65 -16.51 2.72 0.68
CA ALA A 65 -15.28 2.68 -0.09
C ALA A 65 -14.21 3.64 0.49
N SER A 66 -14.62 4.85 0.89
CA SER A 66 -13.70 5.82 1.51
C SER A 66 -13.15 5.31 2.85
N VAL A 67 -13.99 4.68 3.67
CA VAL A 67 -13.57 4.05 4.95
C VAL A 67 -12.57 2.92 4.69
N ASN A 68 -12.83 2.07 3.71
CA ASN A 68 -11.93 0.97 3.37
C ASN A 68 -10.54 1.46 2.93
N ARG A 69 -10.46 2.58 2.21
CA ARG A 69 -9.19 3.24 1.83
C ARG A 69 -8.41 3.72 3.04
N VAL A 70 -9.09 4.34 4.01
CA VAL A 70 -8.44 4.71 5.28
C VAL A 70 -7.95 3.48 6.01
N GLY A 71 -8.72 2.40 6.03
CA GLY A 71 -8.32 1.11 6.58
C GLY A 71 -7.10 0.50 5.88
N ALA A 72 -6.98 0.67 4.55
CA ALA A 72 -5.81 0.22 3.80
C ALA A 72 -4.53 1.00 4.19
N LEU A 73 -4.65 2.32 4.41
CA LEU A 73 -3.53 3.12 4.94
C LEU A 73 -3.17 2.74 6.38
N ALA A 74 -4.15 2.44 7.22
CA ALA A 74 -3.89 1.98 8.59
C ALA A 74 -3.11 0.66 8.61
N LEU A 75 -3.34 -0.23 7.63
CA LEU A 75 -2.54 -1.46 7.48
C LEU A 75 -1.10 -1.21 7.01
N LEU A 76 -0.87 -0.15 6.24
CA LEU A 76 0.49 0.22 5.84
C LEU A 76 1.36 0.52 7.06
N GLU A 77 0.80 1.08 8.13
CA GLU A 77 1.54 1.40 9.34
C GLU A 77 2.15 0.19 10.04
N GLU A 78 1.52 -1.00 9.93
CA GLU A 78 2.10 -2.25 10.42
C GLU A 78 3.36 -2.67 9.63
N CYS A 79 3.60 -2.01 8.49
CA CYS A 79 4.70 -2.25 7.57
C CYS A 79 5.75 -1.14 7.60
N LEU A 80 5.54 -0.09 8.41
CA LEU A 80 6.48 1.02 8.53
C LEU A 80 7.59 0.70 9.55
N TYR A 81 8.78 1.20 9.26
CA TYR A 81 9.92 1.16 10.17
C TYR A 81 10.88 2.31 9.88
N TYR A 82 11.71 2.65 10.87
CA TYR A 82 12.75 3.65 10.72
C TYR A 82 14.07 3.02 10.30
N GLN A 83 14.76 3.70 9.36
CA GLN A 83 16.15 3.42 9.02
C GLN A 83 16.92 4.76 9.10
N GLY A 84 17.60 5.01 10.22
CA GLY A 84 18.11 6.32 10.55
C GLY A 84 16.97 7.31 10.80
N GLU A 85 16.95 8.43 10.07
CA GLU A 85 15.88 9.44 10.15
C GLU A 85 14.73 9.17 9.18
N ASP A 86 14.89 8.23 8.24
CA ASP A 86 13.92 7.94 7.18
C ASP A 86 12.84 6.97 7.64
N LEU A 87 11.57 7.34 7.44
CA LEU A 87 10.43 6.45 7.64
C LEU A 87 10.15 5.70 6.34
N LEU A 88 10.27 4.39 6.38
CA LEU A 88 10.20 3.50 5.23
C LEU A 88 9.05 2.52 5.34
N GLY A 89 8.44 2.18 4.20
CA GLY A 89 7.39 1.18 4.09
C GLY A 89 7.87 -0.10 3.40
N ASP A 90 7.62 -1.24 4.05
CA ASP A 90 7.80 -2.58 3.48
C ASP A 90 6.57 -2.94 2.62
N MET A 91 6.66 -2.72 1.32
CA MET A 91 5.56 -2.98 0.39
C MET A 91 5.34 -4.46 0.14
N HIS A 92 6.35 -5.33 0.32
CA HIS A 92 6.16 -6.78 0.24
C HIS A 92 5.27 -7.28 1.37
N LYS A 93 5.57 -6.86 2.60
CA LYS A 93 4.75 -7.18 3.79
C LYS A 93 3.34 -6.61 3.66
N TYR A 94 3.23 -5.34 3.23
CA TYR A 94 1.93 -4.70 3.00
C TYR A 94 1.06 -5.50 2.02
N THR A 95 1.64 -5.92 0.89
CA THR A 95 0.95 -6.72 -0.12
C THR A 95 0.35 -7.99 0.48
N ASN A 96 1.11 -8.73 1.29
CA ASN A 96 0.62 -9.96 1.92
C ASN A 96 -0.55 -9.68 2.88
N ILE A 97 -0.45 -8.62 3.69
CA ILE A 97 -1.49 -8.26 4.66
C ILE A 97 -2.79 -7.86 3.95
N ILE A 98 -2.69 -6.96 2.95
CA ILE A 98 -3.88 -6.43 2.28
C ILE A 98 -4.58 -7.48 1.43
N LEU A 99 -3.84 -8.33 0.71
CA LEU A 99 -4.39 -9.45 -0.05
C LEU A 99 -5.11 -10.43 0.87
N GLY A 100 -4.48 -10.83 1.99
CA GLY A 100 -5.11 -11.73 2.96
C GLY A 100 -6.38 -11.14 3.61
N LYS A 101 -6.49 -9.80 3.71
CA LYS A 101 -7.71 -9.14 4.18
C LYS A 101 -8.81 -9.14 3.10
N LEU A 102 -8.46 -8.77 1.86
CA LEU A 102 -9.42 -8.65 0.76
C LEU A 102 -9.99 -10.01 0.33
N LEU A 103 -9.18 -11.07 0.32
CA LEU A 103 -9.63 -12.42 -0.02
C LEU A 103 -10.75 -12.92 0.90
N LYS A 104 -10.75 -12.56 2.19
CA LYS A 104 -11.82 -12.92 3.13
C LYS A 104 -13.16 -12.30 2.80
N SER A 105 -13.20 -11.20 2.05
CA SER A 105 -14.41 -10.54 1.56
C SER A 105 -14.71 -10.81 0.09
N SER A 106 -13.97 -11.73 -0.53
CA SER A 106 -14.16 -12.11 -1.93
C SER A 106 -15.51 -12.80 -2.15
N PRO A 107 -16.21 -12.49 -3.25
CA PRO A 107 -17.40 -13.25 -3.67
C PRO A 107 -17.06 -14.67 -4.14
N VAL A 108 -15.80 -14.92 -4.53
CA VAL A 108 -15.28 -16.22 -4.89
C VAL A 108 -14.52 -16.82 -3.71
N PRO A 109 -14.69 -18.12 -3.37
CA PRO A 109 -13.94 -18.76 -2.28
C PRO A 109 -12.43 -18.56 -2.40
N GLU A 110 -11.78 -18.22 -1.29
CA GLU A 110 -10.35 -17.91 -1.22
C GLU A 110 -9.49 -19.03 -1.83
N GLU A 111 -9.88 -20.29 -1.61
CA GLU A 111 -9.15 -21.47 -2.09
C GLU A 111 -9.09 -21.57 -3.63
N ARG A 112 -9.94 -20.80 -4.33
CA ARG A 112 -10.01 -20.75 -5.80
C ARG A 112 -9.16 -19.63 -6.40
N ILE A 113 -8.58 -18.77 -5.58
CA ILE A 113 -7.77 -17.63 -6.01
C ILE A 113 -6.33 -17.84 -5.55
N THR A 114 -5.42 -18.01 -6.48
CA THR A 114 -3.98 -18.06 -6.19
C THR A 114 -3.41 -16.65 -6.24
N THR A 115 -2.84 -16.19 -5.13
CA THR A 115 -2.12 -14.91 -5.09
C THR A 115 -0.61 -15.13 -5.23
N ILE A 116 0.04 -14.32 -6.06
CA ILE A 116 1.48 -14.40 -6.31
C ILE A 116 2.09 -13.04 -5.99
N ASN A 117 2.82 -12.98 -4.87
CA ASN A 117 3.51 -11.76 -4.44
C ASN A 117 5.00 -11.81 -4.81
N GLN A 118 5.39 -10.99 -5.78
CA GLN A 118 6.75 -10.78 -6.26
C GLN A 118 7.19 -9.31 -6.08
N VAL A 119 6.61 -8.63 -5.11
CA VAL A 119 7.05 -7.29 -4.73
C VAL A 119 8.43 -7.38 -4.10
N SER A 120 9.35 -6.55 -4.54
CA SER A 120 10.71 -6.48 -4.00
C SER A 120 10.68 -6.10 -2.52
N GLU A 121 11.59 -6.67 -1.72
CA GLU A 121 11.76 -6.32 -0.30
C GLU A 121 12.44 -4.94 -0.11
N GLN A 122 12.80 -4.26 -1.20
CA GLN A 122 13.37 -2.92 -1.11
C GLN A 122 12.33 -1.95 -0.56
N PRO A 123 12.63 -1.27 0.56
CA PRO A 123 11.67 -0.36 1.17
C PRO A 123 11.51 0.93 0.36
N LEU A 124 10.36 1.57 0.53
CA LEU A 124 10.06 2.86 -0.07
C LEU A 124 9.91 3.94 1.01
N PRO A 125 10.36 5.19 0.75
CA PRO A 125 10.00 6.33 1.60
C PRO A 125 8.49 6.44 1.77
N ILE A 126 8.03 6.88 2.95
CA ILE A 126 6.58 6.96 3.26
C ILE A 126 5.80 7.81 2.27
N GLU A 127 6.43 8.84 1.70
CA GLU A 127 5.85 9.72 0.69
C GLU A 127 5.52 8.98 -0.61
N GLN A 128 6.23 7.89 -0.90
CA GLN A 128 5.95 6.99 -2.02
C GLN A 128 5.11 5.79 -1.60
N ALA A 129 5.37 5.22 -0.42
CA ALA A 129 4.66 4.05 0.09
C ALA A 129 3.16 4.33 0.28
N SER A 130 2.78 5.51 0.80
CA SER A 130 1.38 5.85 1.08
C SER A 130 0.51 5.95 -0.18
N PRO A 131 0.85 6.73 -1.22
CA PRO A 131 0.05 6.73 -2.44
C PRO A 131 0.08 5.39 -3.17
N LEU A 132 1.22 4.67 -3.13
CA LEU A 132 1.31 3.34 -3.73
C LEU A 132 0.41 2.33 -3.03
N ALA A 133 0.32 2.36 -1.69
CA ALA A 133 -0.56 1.48 -0.91
C ALA A 133 -2.04 1.67 -1.27
N ILE A 134 -2.49 2.93 -1.47
CA ILE A 134 -3.85 3.22 -1.91
C ILE A 134 -4.07 2.68 -3.33
N ALA A 135 -3.15 2.93 -4.25
CA ALA A 135 -3.27 2.42 -5.62
C ALA A 135 -3.32 0.89 -5.66
N MET A 136 -2.47 0.21 -4.89
CA MET A 136 -2.47 -1.26 -4.78
C MET A 136 -3.79 -1.77 -4.19
N TYR A 137 -4.32 -1.12 -3.14
CA TYR A 137 -5.61 -1.48 -2.56
C TYR A 137 -6.72 -1.46 -3.62
N GLU A 138 -6.85 -0.35 -4.38
CA GLU A 138 -7.87 -0.22 -5.42
C GLU A 138 -7.73 -1.29 -6.52
N LEU A 139 -6.50 -1.57 -6.96
CA LEU A 139 -6.24 -2.58 -7.98
C LEU A 139 -6.58 -3.99 -7.50
N PHE A 140 -6.24 -4.32 -6.24
CA PHE A 140 -6.53 -5.62 -5.65
C PHE A 140 -8.04 -5.79 -5.39
N GLU A 141 -8.70 -4.74 -4.88
CA GLU A 141 -10.15 -4.75 -4.66
C GLU A 141 -10.89 -4.96 -5.98
N ASN A 142 -10.51 -4.22 -7.03
CA ASN A 142 -11.10 -4.38 -8.36
C ASN A 142 -10.93 -5.81 -8.90
N ALA A 143 -9.74 -6.41 -8.76
CA ALA A 143 -9.52 -7.78 -9.21
C ALA A 143 -10.36 -8.78 -8.41
N ILE A 144 -10.34 -8.70 -7.08
CA ILE A 144 -11.01 -9.66 -6.20
C ILE A 144 -12.54 -9.55 -6.29
N GLN A 145 -13.08 -8.33 -6.45
CA GLN A 145 -14.53 -8.13 -6.48
C GLN A 145 -15.14 -8.30 -7.89
N HIS A 146 -14.38 -8.06 -8.95
CA HIS A 146 -14.94 -7.91 -10.29
C HIS A 146 -14.29 -8.79 -11.37
N ALA A 147 -13.05 -9.23 -11.20
CA ALA A 147 -12.36 -9.97 -12.25
C ALA A 147 -12.74 -11.45 -12.29
N PHE A 148 -13.06 -12.05 -11.15
CA PHE A 148 -13.23 -13.49 -11.02
C PHE A 148 -14.70 -13.89 -11.04
N ASP A 149 -15.04 -14.87 -11.90
CA ASP A 149 -16.34 -15.49 -11.93
C ASP A 149 -16.29 -16.92 -11.33
N SER A 150 -17.47 -17.47 -11.01
CA SER A 150 -17.54 -18.83 -10.44
C SER A 150 -17.35 -19.93 -11.48
N ALA A 151 -17.34 -19.60 -12.76
CA ALA A 151 -17.36 -20.58 -13.85
C ALA A 151 -15.97 -20.87 -14.44
N SER A 152 -15.06 -19.91 -14.41
CA SER A 152 -13.68 -20.07 -14.89
C SER A 152 -12.72 -20.47 -13.76
N GLU A 153 -11.79 -21.37 -14.04
CA GLU A 153 -10.73 -21.78 -13.11
C GLU A 153 -9.47 -22.20 -13.90
N PRO A 154 -8.28 -22.06 -13.31
CA PRO A 154 -7.95 -21.43 -12.02
C PRO A 154 -7.87 -19.91 -12.10
N HIS A 155 -8.19 -19.21 -10.99
CA HIS A 155 -7.99 -17.76 -10.85
C HIS A 155 -6.62 -17.44 -10.29
N TYR A 156 -5.98 -16.39 -10.78
CA TYR A 156 -4.77 -15.86 -10.14
C TYR A 156 -4.77 -14.33 -10.12
N LEU A 157 -4.15 -13.79 -9.08
CA LEU A 157 -3.80 -12.39 -8.93
C LEU A 157 -2.31 -12.30 -8.64
N GLN A 158 -1.55 -11.79 -9.59
CA GLN A 158 -0.11 -11.61 -9.48
C GLN A 158 0.22 -10.14 -9.28
N VAL A 159 1.07 -9.86 -8.30
CA VAL A 159 1.65 -8.55 -8.11
C VAL A 159 3.17 -8.65 -8.10
N SER A 160 3.83 -7.75 -8.82
CA SER A 160 5.29 -7.66 -8.83
C SER A 160 5.71 -6.19 -8.78
N MET A 161 6.79 -5.91 -8.08
CA MET A 161 7.43 -4.59 -8.09
C MET A 161 8.94 -4.78 -8.09
N ALA A 162 9.61 -4.11 -9.01
CA ALA A 162 11.06 -4.15 -9.12
C ALA A 162 11.63 -2.76 -9.40
N ALA A 163 12.85 -2.53 -8.94
CA ALA A 163 13.64 -1.36 -9.28
C ALA A 163 14.28 -1.56 -10.67
N GLU A 164 14.17 -0.53 -11.50
CA GLU A 164 14.75 -0.49 -12.84
C GLU A 164 15.73 0.68 -12.93
N GLN A 165 16.99 0.40 -13.27
CA GLN A 165 17.97 1.48 -13.49
C GLN A 165 17.92 1.90 -14.95
N THR A 166 17.56 3.15 -15.21
CA THR A 166 17.54 3.68 -16.55
C THR A 166 18.77 4.55 -16.81
N GLN A 167 19.37 4.44 -18.01
CA GLN A 167 20.59 5.19 -18.35
C GLN A 167 20.41 6.72 -18.37
N LYS A 168 19.17 7.20 -18.48
CA LYS A 168 18.86 8.63 -18.61
C LYS A 168 18.20 9.25 -17.40
N ASN A 169 17.41 8.47 -16.63
CA ASN A 169 16.48 9.02 -15.64
C ASN A 169 16.73 8.49 -14.21
N GLY A 170 17.84 7.79 -13.96
CA GLY A 170 18.14 7.27 -12.62
C GLY A 170 17.34 6.02 -12.26
N LEU A 171 17.06 5.86 -10.96
CA LEU A 171 16.30 4.76 -10.39
C LEU A 171 14.80 4.96 -10.67
N TRP A 172 14.15 3.91 -11.13
CA TRP A 172 12.70 3.85 -11.32
C TRP A 172 12.15 2.59 -10.69
N TYR A 173 10.90 2.63 -10.24
CA TYR A 173 10.15 1.47 -9.80
C TYR A 173 9.07 1.13 -10.82
N CYS A 174 8.85 -0.17 -11.03
CA CYS A 174 7.80 -0.68 -11.89
C CYS A 174 6.93 -1.65 -11.09
N LEU A 175 5.72 -1.21 -10.72
CA LEU A 175 4.68 -2.05 -10.14
C LEU A 175 3.83 -2.62 -11.27
N LYS A 176 3.55 -3.92 -11.22
CA LYS A 176 2.59 -4.62 -12.10
C LYS A 176 1.60 -5.40 -11.26
N VAL A 177 0.32 -5.23 -11.54
CA VAL A 177 -0.78 -6.01 -10.97
C VAL A 177 -1.52 -6.66 -12.12
N GLN A 178 -1.60 -7.99 -12.10
CA GLN A 178 -2.19 -8.80 -13.16
C GLN A 178 -3.18 -9.81 -12.60
N ASP A 179 -4.38 -9.84 -13.15
CA ASP A 179 -5.34 -10.92 -12.98
C ASP A 179 -5.55 -11.68 -14.29
N ASN A 180 -6.15 -12.88 -14.20
CA ASN A 180 -6.61 -13.66 -15.37
C ASN A 180 -8.14 -13.69 -15.48
N GLY A 181 -8.79 -12.64 -14.96
CA GLY A 181 -10.24 -12.56 -14.93
C GLY A 181 -10.88 -12.15 -16.25
N VAL A 182 -12.11 -11.68 -16.17
CA VAL A 182 -12.92 -11.29 -17.34
C VAL A 182 -12.44 -10.02 -18.04
N GLY A 183 -11.47 -9.29 -17.43
CA GLY A 183 -11.00 -8.01 -17.95
C GLY A 183 -12.01 -6.88 -17.81
N ILE A 184 -11.66 -5.69 -18.30
CA ILE A 184 -12.58 -4.55 -18.35
C ILE A 184 -13.37 -4.59 -19.67
N PRO A 185 -14.72 -4.52 -19.65
CA PRO A 185 -15.52 -4.51 -20.86
C PRO A 185 -15.13 -3.37 -21.81
N PRO A 186 -15.09 -3.59 -23.14
CA PRO A 186 -14.63 -2.58 -24.12
C PRO A 186 -15.43 -1.27 -24.15
N ASN A 187 -16.64 -1.26 -23.58
CA ASN A 187 -17.51 -0.09 -23.48
C ASN A 187 -17.24 0.74 -22.22
N ILE A 188 -16.35 0.29 -21.33
CA ILE A 188 -15.92 1.03 -20.14
C ILE A 188 -14.57 1.65 -20.44
N ASP A 189 -14.52 2.98 -20.49
CA ASP A 189 -13.25 3.70 -20.49
C ASP A 189 -12.72 3.79 -19.04
N PRO A 190 -11.60 3.12 -18.71
CA PRO A 190 -11.04 3.16 -17.37
C PRO A 190 -10.74 4.58 -16.88
N LYS A 191 -10.52 5.52 -17.81
CA LYS A 191 -10.17 6.92 -17.52
C LYS A 191 -11.39 7.86 -17.45
N ALA A 192 -12.55 7.43 -17.95
CA ALA A 192 -13.73 8.31 -18.05
C ALA A 192 -14.55 8.43 -16.76
N SER A 193 -14.37 7.52 -15.80
CA SER A 193 -15.18 7.46 -14.58
C SER A 193 -14.46 8.15 -13.43
N GLN A 194 -14.88 9.37 -13.09
CA GLN A 194 -14.29 10.17 -11.99
C GLN A 194 -14.56 9.62 -10.58
N THR A 195 -15.42 8.61 -10.44
CA THR A 195 -15.82 8.06 -9.13
C THR A 195 -15.33 6.63 -8.88
N THR A 196 -14.61 6.03 -9.81
CA THR A 196 -14.15 4.65 -9.70
C THR A 196 -12.79 4.55 -9.02
N GLY A 197 -12.47 3.36 -8.48
CA GLY A 197 -11.14 3.04 -7.95
C GLY A 197 -10.01 3.37 -8.92
N LEU A 198 -10.24 3.23 -10.25
CA LEU A 198 -9.24 3.54 -11.27
C LEU A 198 -8.87 5.03 -11.35
N ALA A 199 -9.81 5.95 -11.12
CA ALA A 199 -9.50 7.38 -11.01
C ALA A 199 -8.60 7.69 -9.81
N ILE A 200 -8.77 6.93 -8.73
CA ILE A 200 -7.90 7.04 -7.56
C ILE A 200 -6.51 6.50 -7.88
N VAL A 201 -6.41 5.37 -8.59
CA VAL A 201 -5.13 4.82 -9.06
C VAL A 201 -4.39 5.85 -9.92
N GLU A 202 -5.10 6.53 -10.84
CA GLU A 202 -4.52 7.61 -11.65
C GLU A 202 -4.02 8.76 -10.78
N SER A 203 -4.84 9.27 -9.87
CA SER A 203 -4.45 10.34 -8.95
C SER A 203 -3.26 9.97 -8.06
N MET A 204 -3.19 8.73 -7.57
CA MET A 204 -2.05 8.26 -6.77
C MET A 204 -0.78 8.10 -7.63
N THR A 205 -0.94 7.67 -8.89
CA THR A 205 0.17 7.60 -9.85
C THR A 205 0.73 9.00 -10.17
N GLU A 206 -0.14 10.00 -10.32
CA GLU A 206 0.29 11.40 -10.49
C GLU A 206 1.07 11.92 -9.28
N LYS A 207 0.62 11.61 -8.05
CA LYS A 207 1.35 11.96 -6.82
C LYS A 207 2.74 11.34 -6.77
N LEU A 208 2.90 10.14 -7.34
CA LEU A 208 4.20 9.48 -7.48
C LEU A 208 5.05 10.07 -8.64
N SER A 209 4.55 11.06 -9.38
CA SER A 209 5.16 11.56 -10.62
C SER A 209 5.39 10.43 -11.64
N GLY A 210 4.47 9.46 -11.65
CA GLY A 210 4.56 8.22 -12.40
C GLY A 210 3.76 8.21 -13.69
N THR A 211 3.77 7.07 -14.35
CA THR A 211 2.95 6.75 -15.53
C THR A 211 2.11 5.52 -15.26
N LEU A 212 0.89 5.50 -15.82
CA LEU A 212 -0.10 4.43 -15.68
C LEU A 212 -0.44 3.86 -17.06
N GLU A 213 -0.32 2.55 -17.21
CA GLU A 213 -0.64 1.80 -18.43
C GLU A 213 -1.58 0.64 -18.10
N PHE A 214 -2.53 0.37 -19.01
CA PHE A 214 -3.46 -0.75 -18.91
C PHE A 214 -3.31 -1.66 -20.13
N ASP A 215 -3.37 -2.98 -19.91
CA ASP A 215 -3.52 -4.01 -20.94
C ASP A 215 -4.63 -4.98 -20.51
N PHE A 216 -5.55 -5.29 -21.44
CA PHE A 216 -6.74 -6.10 -21.18
C PHE A 216 -6.72 -7.43 -21.98
N ASN A 217 -5.55 -7.86 -22.44
CA ASN A 217 -5.38 -9.13 -23.11
C ASN A 217 -5.29 -10.28 -22.08
N ASN A 218 -6.31 -11.13 -21.99
CA ASN A 218 -6.41 -12.25 -21.04
C ASN A 218 -6.44 -11.81 -19.55
N GLY A 219 -7.45 -11.04 -19.18
CA GLY A 219 -7.61 -10.42 -17.84
C GLY A 219 -7.18 -8.96 -17.87
N THR A 220 -6.76 -8.44 -16.72
CA THR A 220 -6.29 -7.06 -16.60
C THR A 220 -4.83 -7.04 -16.14
N LEU A 221 -3.99 -6.31 -16.85
CA LEU A 221 -2.65 -5.95 -16.41
C LEU A 221 -2.57 -4.43 -16.25
N VAL A 222 -2.26 -3.99 -15.06
CA VAL A 222 -1.99 -2.58 -14.76
C VAL A 222 -0.52 -2.40 -14.43
N THR A 223 0.11 -1.43 -15.06
CA THR A 223 1.52 -1.10 -14.84
C THR A 223 1.66 0.35 -14.38
N ILE A 224 2.25 0.55 -13.21
CA ILE A 224 2.60 1.86 -12.66
C ILE A 224 4.13 1.96 -12.63
N ARG A 225 4.68 2.99 -13.30
CA ARG A 225 6.12 3.32 -13.22
C ARG A 225 6.30 4.67 -12.58
N PHE A 226 7.21 4.78 -11.63
CA PHE A 226 7.49 6.02 -10.92
C PHE A 226 8.98 6.15 -10.58
N PRO A 227 9.53 7.39 -10.46
CA PRO A 227 10.93 7.60 -10.12
C PRO A 227 11.21 7.12 -8.69
N GLY A 228 12.38 6.52 -8.48
CA GLY A 228 12.94 6.30 -7.15
C GLY A 228 13.37 7.64 -6.55
N GLY A 229 13.15 7.80 -5.24
CA GLY A 229 13.57 8.98 -4.51
C GLY A 229 15.11 9.10 -4.41
#